data_22aaf26e58929fbdd72d58017756dd0a
#
_entry.id   22aaf26e58929fbdd72d58017756dd0a
#
_cell.length_a   1.000
_cell.length_b   1.000
_cell.length_c   1.000
_cell.angle_alpha   90.00
_cell.angle_beta   90.00
_cell.angle_gamma   90.00
#
_symmetry.space_group_name_H-M   'P 1'
#
loop_
_entity.id
_entity.type
_entity.pdbx_description
1 polymer ?
#
loop_
_entity_poly.entity_id
_entity_poly.type
_entity_poly.pdbx_seq_one_letter_code
_entity_poly.pdbx_strand_id
1 'polypeptide(L)'
;GISRNTVKRYLQAKSEPPKYTPRPAVASLLDEYRDYIRQRIADAHPYKIPATVIAREIRDQGYRGGMNILRAFIRSLSVPQEQEPVVRFETEPGRQMQVDWGTMRNGRSPLHVFVAVLGYSRMLYIKFTDNMRYDTLETCHRNAFRFFGGVPREVLYDNMKTVVLQRDAYQTGQHRFHPSLWQFGKEMGFSPRLCRPFRAQTKGKVERMVQYTRNSFYIPLMTRLRPMGITVDVETANRHGLRWLHDVANQRKHETIQARPCDRWLEEQQSMLALPPEKKEYDVHPGENLVNFDKPPLHHPLSIYDSFCRGVA
;
A
#
# COMPACT_ATOMS: atom_id res chain seq x y z
N GLY A 1 36.66 19.60 -31.75
CA GLY A 1 38.06 19.88 -31.35
C GLY A 1 38.09 21.02 -30.33
N ILE A 2 38.96 20.92 -29.35
CA ILE A 2 39.17 21.95 -28.32
C ILE A 2 40.05 23.06 -28.87
N SER A 3 39.73 24.35 -28.67
CA SER A 3 40.49 25.48 -29.21
C SER A 3 41.89 25.56 -28.56
N ARG A 4 42.89 26.06 -29.31
CA ARG A 4 44.27 26.29 -28.82
C ARG A 4 44.30 27.17 -27.54
N ASN A 5 43.43 28.15 -27.43
CA ASN A 5 43.33 29.03 -26.27
C ASN A 5 42.79 28.31 -25.04
N THR A 6 41.87 27.36 -25.24
CA THR A 6 41.38 26.50 -24.16
C THR A 6 42.51 25.60 -23.63
N VAL A 7 43.29 25.00 -24.51
CA VAL A 7 44.44 24.16 -24.13
C VAL A 7 45.50 24.97 -23.38
N LYS A 8 45.87 26.17 -23.87
CA LYS A 8 46.81 27.06 -23.17
C LYS A 8 46.31 27.44 -21.76
N ARG A 9 44.98 27.72 -21.59
CA ARG A 9 44.39 28.04 -20.30
C ARG A 9 44.45 26.84 -19.32
N TYR A 10 44.23 25.62 -19.82
CA TYR A 10 44.35 24.40 -19.02
C TYR A 10 45.82 24.12 -18.58
N LEU A 11 46.78 24.35 -19.47
CA LEU A 11 48.19 24.18 -19.16
C LEU A 11 48.73 25.24 -18.18
N GLN A 12 48.17 26.44 -18.17
CA GLN A 12 48.55 27.53 -17.25
C GLN A 12 47.89 27.41 -15.87
N ALA A 13 46.76 26.69 -15.77
CA ALA A 13 45.95 26.61 -14.55
C ALA A 13 46.47 25.56 -13.51
N LYS A 14 47.76 25.15 -13.58
CA LYS A 14 48.40 24.28 -12.60
C LYS A 14 47.43 23.46 -11.76
N SER A 15 46.83 22.44 -12.33
CA SER A 15 45.98 21.42 -11.68
C SER A 15 44.63 21.84 -11.07
N GLU A 16 44.17 23.08 -11.14
CA GLU A 16 42.78 23.41 -10.80
C GLU A 16 41.85 23.37 -12.04
N PRO A 17 40.70 22.68 -11.98
CA PRO A 17 39.75 22.75 -13.08
C PRO A 17 39.25 24.19 -13.24
N PRO A 18 39.05 24.70 -14.49
CA PRO A 18 38.61 26.06 -14.71
C PRO A 18 37.24 26.28 -14.06
N LYS A 19 37.16 27.17 -13.09
CA LYS A 19 35.89 27.59 -12.48
C LYS A 19 35.19 28.56 -13.43
N TYR A 20 33.95 28.23 -13.78
CA TYR A 20 33.10 29.14 -14.55
C TYR A 20 32.78 30.37 -13.68
N THR A 21 33.05 31.56 -14.17
CA THR A 21 32.65 32.78 -13.48
C THR A 21 31.12 32.82 -13.42
N PRO A 22 30.51 32.86 -12.23
CA PRO A 22 29.05 32.94 -12.11
C PRO A 22 28.55 34.17 -12.87
N ARG A 23 27.51 34.04 -13.66
CA ARG A 23 26.86 35.19 -14.27
C ARG A 23 26.35 36.14 -13.19
N PRO A 24 26.47 37.47 -13.36
CA PRO A 24 25.85 38.41 -12.44
C PRO A 24 24.34 38.10 -12.31
N ALA A 25 23.82 38.22 -11.11
CA ALA A 25 22.41 38.02 -10.86
C ALA A 25 21.59 39.02 -11.67
N VAL A 26 20.70 38.52 -12.54
CA VAL A 26 19.76 39.33 -13.29
C VAL A 26 18.47 39.46 -12.48
N ALA A 27 17.87 40.65 -12.40
CA ALA A 27 16.60 40.89 -11.73
C ALA A 27 15.53 39.91 -12.28
N SER A 28 14.82 39.26 -11.38
CA SER A 28 13.74 38.32 -11.72
C SER A 28 12.39 39.04 -11.68
N LEU A 29 11.50 38.72 -12.63
CA LEU A 29 10.10 39.18 -12.60
C LEU A 29 9.37 38.80 -11.29
N LEU A 30 9.92 37.87 -10.51
CA LEU A 30 9.39 37.41 -9.24
C LEU A 30 9.82 38.33 -8.06
N ASP A 31 10.83 39.17 -8.24
CA ASP A 31 11.46 39.89 -7.11
C ASP A 31 10.47 40.83 -6.41
N GLU A 32 9.58 41.49 -7.14
CA GLU A 32 8.51 42.37 -6.60
C GLU A 32 7.49 41.59 -5.73
N TYR A 33 7.34 40.27 -5.98
CA TYR A 33 6.32 39.46 -5.31
C TYR A 33 6.90 38.59 -4.18
N ARG A 34 8.24 38.56 -3.98
CA ARG A 34 8.90 37.68 -3.01
C ARG A 34 8.41 37.92 -1.58
N ASP A 35 8.22 39.14 -1.17
CA ASP A 35 7.79 39.45 0.19
C ASP A 35 6.34 39.06 0.41
N TYR A 36 5.47 39.34 -0.56
CA TYR A 36 4.10 38.83 -0.54
C TYR A 36 4.06 37.31 -0.41
N ILE A 37 4.85 36.55 -1.21
CA ILE A 37 4.90 35.10 -1.17
C ILE A 37 5.38 34.60 0.19
N ARG A 38 6.42 35.21 0.77
CA ARG A 38 6.93 34.84 2.12
C ARG A 38 5.85 35.02 3.17
N GLN A 39 5.21 36.21 3.20
CA GLN A 39 4.15 36.53 4.15
C GLN A 39 2.98 35.56 4.00
N ARG A 40 2.55 35.32 2.77
CA ARG A 40 1.42 34.43 2.46
C ARG A 40 1.65 32.98 2.89
N ILE A 41 2.88 32.47 2.76
CA ILE A 41 3.27 31.15 3.25
C ILE A 41 3.34 31.12 4.77
N ALA A 42 3.86 32.18 5.41
CA ALA A 42 3.93 32.28 6.86
C ALA A 42 2.53 32.31 7.50
N ASP A 43 1.62 33.14 6.95
CA ASP A 43 0.24 33.26 7.43
C ASP A 43 -0.57 31.97 7.30
N ALA A 44 -0.17 31.10 6.37
CA ALA A 44 -0.84 29.82 6.18
C ALA A 44 -0.37 28.74 7.15
N HIS A 45 0.73 28.93 7.84
CA HIS A 45 1.26 27.92 8.78
C HIS A 45 0.20 27.54 9.85
N PRO A 46 0.00 26.24 10.16
CA PRO A 46 0.77 25.06 9.72
C PRO A 46 0.33 24.43 8.38
N TYR A 47 -0.61 25.05 7.68
CA TYR A 47 -1.13 24.55 6.40
C TYR A 47 -0.19 24.93 5.24
N LYS A 48 -0.20 24.12 4.18
CA LYS A 48 0.57 24.40 2.95
C LYS A 48 -0.36 24.90 1.86
N ILE A 49 -0.07 26.07 1.30
CA ILE A 49 -0.78 26.58 0.12
C ILE A 49 -0.11 26.03 -1.14
N PRO A 50 -0.87 25.44 -2.09
CA PRO A 50 -0.33 25.00 -3.37
C PRO A 50 0.28 26.16 -4.16
N ALA A 51 1.41 25.92 -4.82
CA ALA A 51 2.06 26.93 -5.67
C ALA A 51 1.15 27.48 -6.78
N THR A 52 0.15 26.72 -7.21
CA THR A 52 -0.86 27.14 -8.20
C THR A 52 -1.80 28.23 -7.66
N VAL A 53 -2.10 28.20 -6.36
CA VAL A 53 -2.92 29.23 -5.71
C VAL A 53 -2.11 30.52 -5.60
N ILE A 54 -0.88 30.44 -5.09
CA ILE A 54 0.03 31.59 -5.01
C ILE A 54 0.25 32.20 -6.40
N ALA A 55 0.43 31.35 -7.43
CA ALA A 55 0.57 31.83 -8.81
C ALA A 55 -0.64 32.62 -9.30
N ARG A 56 -1.85 32.21 -8.92
CA ARG A 56 -3.08 32.94 -9.26
C ARG A 56 -3.12 34.26 -8.54
N GLU A 57 -2.88 34.28 -7.23
CA GLU A 57 -2.88 35.47 -6.41
C GLU A 57 -1.89 36.55 -6.94
N ILE A 58 -0.64 36.16 -7.26
CA ILE A 58 0.34 37.11 -7.79
C ILE A 58 0.08 37.53 -9.25
N ARG A 59 -0.57 36.67 -10.07
CA ARG A 59 -1.00 37.06 -11.43
C ARG A 59 -2.08 38.10 -11.41
N ASP A 60 -2.99 38.05 -10.46
CA ASP A 60 -4.00 39.09 -10.24
C ASP A 60 -3.34 40.44 -9.84
N GLN A 61 -2.13 40.39 -9.26
CA GLN A 61 -1.29 41.55 -8.96
C GLN A 61 -0.36 41.97 -10.12
N GLY A 62 -0.41 41.26 -11.27
CA GLY A 62 0.37 41.64 -12.48
C GLY A 62 1.56 40.71 -12.82
N TYR A 63 1.81 39.65 -12.06
CA TYR A 63 2.92 38.72 -12.37
C TYR A 63 2.71 38.02 -13.70
N ARG A 64 3.68 38.15 -14.61
CA ARG A 64 3.68 37.47 -15.95
C ARG A 64 4.79 36.44 -16.10
N GLY A 65 5.47 36.10 -15.03
CA GLY A 65 6.57 35.12 -15.05
C GLY A 65 6.13 33.67 -15.07
N GLY A 66 7.09 32.79 -15.28
CA GLY A 66 6.88 31.35 -15.39
C GLY A 66 6.64 30.65 -14.05
N MET A 67 5.82 29.59 -14.08
CA MET A 67 5.50 28.76 -12.90
C MET A 67 6.73 28.05 -12.31
N ASN A 68 7.74 27.76 -13.10
CA ASN A 68 8.94 27.06 -12.64
C ASN A 68 9.80 27.94 -11.72
N ILE A 69 9.87 29.25 -12.02
CA ILE A 69 10.60 30.22 -11.18
C ILE A 69 9.93 30.35 -9.83
N LEU A 70 8.59 30.45 -9.79
CA LEU A 70 7.80 30.50 -8.57
C LEU A 70 7.99 29.22 -7.74
N ARG A 71 7.89 28.03 -8.34
CA ARG A 71 8.11 26.76 -7.64
C ARG A 71 9.53 26.64 -7.06
N ALA A 72 10.53 27.08 -7.79
CA ALA A 72 11.92 27.09 -7.31
C ALA A 72 12.06 28.00 -6.10
N PHE A 73 11.46 29.20 -6.14
CA PHE A 73 11.47 30.15 -5.01
C PHE A 73 10.72 29.59 -3.79
N ILE A 74 9.50 29.07 -3.95
CA ILE A 74 8.74 28.44 -2.84
C ILE A 74 9.55 27.30 -2.22
N ARG A 75 10.23 26.50 -3.04
CA ARG A 75 11.10 25.41 -2.55
C ARG A 75 12.27 25.95 -1.73
N SER A 76 12.88 27.09 -2.11
CA SER A 76 13.96 27.71 -1.36
C SER A 76 13.52 28.28 -0.02
N LEU A 77 12.24 28.66 0.11
CA LEU A 77 11.64 29.14 1.37
C LEU A 77 11.25 27.98 2.32
N SER A 78 11.04 26.79 1.76
CA SER A 78 10.85 25.59 2.58
C SER A 78 12.16 25.36 3.32
N VAL A 79 12.20 25.70 4.62
CA VAL A 79 13.22 25.19 5.52
C VAL A 79 13.32 23.70 5.24
N PRO A 80 14.50 23.10 5.01
CA PRO A 80 14.63 21.66 5.00
C PRO A 80 14.05 21.21 6.33
N GLN A 81 12.80 20.72 6.33
CA GLN A 81 12.34 19.94 7.46
C GLN A 81 13.41 18.87 7.52
N GLU A 82 14.18 18.87 8.59
CA GLU A 82 14.94 17.69 8.96
C GLU A 82 13.94 16.58 8.82
N GLN A 83 14.07 15.82 7.74
CA GLN A 83 13.26 14.64 7.55
C GLN A 83 13.67 13.80 8.74
N GLU A 84 12.78 13.73 9.74
CA GLU A 84 12.96 12.77 10.82
C GLU A 84 13.40 11.49 10.13
N PRO A 85 14.54 10.91 10.53
CA PRO A 85 15.07 9.75 9.87
C PRO A 85 13.92 8.76 9.81
N VAL A 86 13.55 8.38 8.57
CA VAL A 86 12.46 7.44 8.34
C VAL A 86 12.88 6.16 9.02
N VAL A 87 12.46 5.96 10.27
CA VAL A 87 12.69 4.73 11.02
C VAL A 87 11.93 3.66 10.25
N ARG A 88 12.66 3.01 9.35
CA ARG A 88 12.14 1.90 8.56
C ARG A 88 12.03 0.72 9.53
N PHE A 89 10.86 0.51 10.09
CA PHE A 89 10.59 -0.68 10.88
C PHE A 89 10.72 -1.90 9.97
N GLU A 90 11.84 -2.57 10.08
CA GLU A 90 11.99 -3.92 9.57
C GLU A 90 11.21 -4.83 10.50
N THR A 91 10.33 -5.63 9.95
CA THR A 91 9.55 -6.61 10.69
C THR A 91 10.32 -7.91 10.72
N GLU A 92 10.22 -8.64 11.81
CA GLU A 92 10.74 -10.00 11.93
C GLU A 92 10.10 -10.91 10.86
N PRO A 93 10.80 -12.01 10.45
CA PRO A 93 10.25 -12.98 9.53
C PRO A 93 8.90 -13.53 10.01
N GLY A 94 7.94 -13.69 9.08
CA GLY A 94 6.62 -14.24 9.36
C GLY A 94 5.70 -13.38 10.23
N ARG A 95 6.15 -12.19 10.64
CA ARG A 95 5.39 -11.36 11.56
C ARG A 95 4.24 -10.62 10.88
N GLN A 96 4.49 -9.91 9.79
CA GLN A 96 3.52 -8.97 9.25
C GLN A 96 3.40 -9.04 7.73
N MET A 97 2.17 -9.04 7.26
CA MET A 97 1.79 -8.75 5.88
C MET A 97 1.04 -7.42 5.82
N GLN A 98 1.29 -6.62 4.80
CA GLN A 98 0.53 -5.40 4.53
C GLN A 98 -0.34 -5.61 3.30
N VAL A 99 -1.58 -5.16 3.35
CA VAL A 99 -2.53 -5.28 2.23
C VAL A 99 -3.14 -3.93 1.87
N ASP A 100 -3.42 -3.76 0.59
CA ASP A 100 -4.10 -2.59 0.06
C ASP A 100 -4.84 -2.91 -1.24
N TRP A 101 -5.78 -2.05 -1.59
CA TRP A 101 -6.46 -2.07 -2.87
C TRP A 101 -5.96 -0.96 -3.79
N GLY A 102 -5.80 -1.28 -5.06
CA GLY A 102 -5.58 -0.30 -6.11
C GLY A 102 -6.67 -0.38 -7.17
N THR A 103 -7.14 0.75 -7.67
CA THR A 103 -8.06 0.78 -8.81
C THR A 103 -7.26 1.04 -10.08
N MET A 104 -7.27 0.08 -11.02
CA MET A 104 -6.56 0.18 -12.29
C MET A 104 -7.44 0.80 -13.38
N ARG A 105 -8.74 0.49 -13.37
CA ARG A 105 -9.73 1.02 -14.30
C ARG A 105 -11.06 1.20 -13.60
N ASN A 106 -11.70 2.34 -13.85
CA ASN A 106 -13.07 2.66 -13.42
C ASN A 106 -14.08 2.47 -14.57
N GLY A 107 -15.36 2.63 -14.30
CA GLY A 107 -16.44 2.63 -15.29
C GLY A 107 -17.21 1.32 -15.33
N ARG A 108 -17.76 0.98 -16.51
CA ARG A 108 -18.66 -0.19 -16.69
C ARG A 108 -17.98 -1.54 -16.46
N SER A 109 -16.68 -1.62 -16.66
CA SER A 109 -15.89 -2.82 -16.43
C SER A 109 -14.72 -2.46 -15.50
N PRO A 110 -14.99 -2.30 -14.20
CA PRO A 110 -13.96 -1.91 -13.23
C PRO A 110 -12.88 -2.99 -13.12
N LEU A 111 -11.66 -2.57 -12.84
CA LEU A 111 -10.56 -3.47 -12.57
C LEU A 111 -9.81 -2.98 -11.35
N HIS A 112 -9.87 -3.75 -10.29
CA HIS A 112 -9.17 -3.50 -9.05
C HIS A 112 -8.01 -4.48 -8.89
N VAL A 113 -7.04 -4.14 -8.08
CA VAL A 113 -5.97 -5.05 -7.69
C VAL A 113 -5.86 -5.11 -6.18
N PHE A 114 -5.93 -6.30 -5.64
CA PHE A 114 -5.51 -6.60 -4.29
C PHE A 114 -4.00 -6.77 -4.29
N VAL A 115 -3.32 -6.10 -3.38
CA VAL A 115 -1.86 -6.15 -3.23
C VAL A 115 -1.55 -6.59 -1.81
N ALA A 116 -0.77 -7.64 -1.67
CA ALA A 116 -0.25 -8.11 -0.39
C ALA A 116 1.28 -8.18 -0.44
N VAL A 117 1.93 -7.64 0.58
CA VAL A 117 3.39 -7.63 0.69
C VAL A 117 3.83 -8.09 2.06
N LEU A 118 4.74 -9.05 2.13
CA LEU A 118 5.34 -9.50 3.37
C LEU A 118 6.30 -8.45 3.93
N GLY A 119 6.30 -8.30 5.24
CA GLY A 119 7.01 -7.23 5.92
C GLY A 119 8.54 -7.38 5.92
N TYR A 120 9.04 -8.60 5.98
CA TYR A 120 10.46 -8.92 6.03
C TYR A 120 11.07 -9.12 4.64
N SER A 121 10.58 -10.10 3.86
CA SER A 121 11.14 -10.44 2.55
C SER A 121 10.77 -9.44 1.45
N ARG A 122 9.72 -8.66 1.63
CA ARG A 122 9.08 -7.84 0.57
C ARG A 122 8.48 -8.69 -0.56
N MET A 123 8.26 -9.99 -0.30
CA MET A 123 7.57 -10.87 -1.25
C MET A 123 6.21 -10.29 -1.56
N LEU A 124 5.91 -10.14 -2.85
CA LEU A 124 4.72 -9.49 -3.36
C LEU A 124 3.75 -10.52 -3.92
N TYR A 125 2.48 -10.37 -3.59
CA TYR A 125 1.36 -11.04 -4.24
C TYR A 125 0.35 -10.01 -4.74
N ILE A 126 -0.22 -10.25 -5.92
CA ILE A 126 -1.29 -9.44 -6.49
C ILE A 126 -2.42 -10.32 -7.01
N LYS A 127 -3.65 -9.83 -6.92
CA LYS A 127 -4.83 -10.45 -7.50
C LYS A 127 -5.74 -9.38 -8.07
N PHE A 128 -6.09 -9.50 -9.35
CA PHE A 128 -7.04 -8.62 -10.00
C PHE A 128 -8.46 -9.11 -9.80
N THR A 129 -9.39 -8.17 -9.60
CA THR A 129 -10.80 -8.44 -9.32
C THR A 129 -11.68 -7.37 -9.99
N ASP A 130 -12.94 -7.65 -10.14
CA ASP A 130 -13.97 -6.71 -10.62
C ASP A 130 -14.63 -5.91 -9.49
N ASN A 131 -14.44 -6.32 -8.25
CA ASN A 131 -15.00 -5.68 -7.07
C ASN A 131 -14.06 -5.76 -5.86
N MET A 132 -14.39 -5.01 -4.79
CA MET A 132 -13.64 -4.98 -3.51
C MET A 132 -14.53 -5.39 -2.33
N ARG A 133 -15.50 -6.30 -2.54
CA ARG A 133 -16.40 -6.79 -1.48
C ARG A 133 -15.64 -7.64 -0.48
N TYR A 134 -16.28 -7.90 0.66
CA TYR A 134 -15.65 -8.68 1.72
C TYR A 134 -15.29 -10.11 1.27
N ASP A 135 -16.20 -10.80 0.59
CA ASP A 135 -15.95 -12.17 0.10
C ASP A 135 -14.77 -12.24 -0.87
N THR A 136 -14.65 -11.23 -1.73
CA THR A 136 -13.50 -11.06 -2.63
C THR A 136 -12.23 -10.79 -1.83
N LEU A 137 -12.28 -9.95 -0.79
CA LEU A 137 -11.16 -9.67 0.09
C LEU A 137 -10.68 -10.95 0.78
N GLU A 138 -11.58 -11.74 1.35
CA GLU A 138 -11.27 -13.02 2.01
C GLU A 138 -10.62 -14.00 1.03
N THR A 139 -11.21 -14.17 -0.16
CA THR A 139 -10.65 -15.02 -1.23
C THR A 139 -9.25 -14.59 -1.63
N CYS A 140 -9.01 -13.27 -1.75
CA CYS A 140 -7.68 -12.73 -2.05
C CYS A 140 -6.66 -13.04 -0.95
N HIS A 141 -7.05 -13.00 0.33
CA HIS A 141 -6.18 -13.37 1.45
C HIS A 141 -5.84 -14.87 1.42
N ARG A 142 -6.83 -15.74 1.25
CA ARG A 142 -6.61 -17.19 1.16
C ARG A 142 -5.63 -17.51 0.02
N ASN A 143 -5.78 -16.89 -1.13
CA ASN A 143 -4.87 -17.05 -2.25
C ASN A 143 -3.47 -16.49 -1.96
N ALA A 144 -3.36 -15.35 -1.27
CA ALA A 144 -2.07 -14.79 -0.85
C ALA A 144 -1.34 -15.71 0.14
N PHE A 145 -2.05 -16.24 1.12
CA PHE A 145 -1.47 -17.18 2.10
C PHE A 145 -0.99 -18.47 1.44
N ARG A 146 -1.76 -19.03 0.49
CA ARG A 146 -1.31 -20.18 -0.32
C ARG A 146 -0.07 -19.84 -1.15
N PHE A 147 -0.04 -18.68 -1.79
CA PHE A 147 1.11 -18.22 -2.57
C PHE A 147 2.36 -18.03 -1.71
N PHE A 148 2.22 -17.51 -0.50
CA PHE A 148 3.33 -17.36 0.44
C PHE A 148 3.70 -18.65 1.17
N GLY A 149 2.86 -19.67 1.10
CA GLY A 149 3.08 -20.95 1.77
C GLY A 149 2.88 -20.92 3.29
N GLY A 150 2.14 -19.94 3.81
CA GLY A 150 1.86 -19.80 5.23
C GLY A 150 1.04 -18.55 5.54
N VAL A 151 0.70 -18.36 6.81
CA VAL A 151 -0.07 -17.23 7.32
C VAL A 151 0.82 -16.35 8.19
N PRO A 152 0.93 -15.03 7.94
CA PRO A 152 1.65 -14.12 8.81
C PRO A 152 0.91 -13.93 10.13
N ARG A 153 1.60 -13.63 11.21
CA ARG A 153 0.98 -13.42 12.53
C ARG A 153 0.06 -12.20 12.57
N GLU A 154 0.36 -11.18 11.79
CA GLU A 154 -0.39 -9.94 11.72
C GLU A 154 -0.65 -9.54 10.27
N VAL A 155 -1.86 -9.05 9.97
CA VAL A 155 -2.18 -8.42 8.69
C VAL A 155 -2.55 -6.96 8.93
N LEU A 156 -1.79 -6.06 8.31
CA LEU A 156 -1.96 -4.62 8.46
C LEU A 156 -2.83 -4.05 7.35
N TYR A 157 -3.89 -3.39 7.74
CA TYR A 157 -4.89 -2.79 6.85
C TYR A 157 -4.90 -1.27 6.94
N ASP A 158 -5.41 -0.64 5.89
CA ASP A 158 -5.90 0.71 5.97
C ASP A 158 -7.33 0.77 6.56
N ASN A 159 -7.85 1.99 6.71
CA ASN A 159 -9.19 2.23 7.23
C ASN A 159 -10.29 1.91 6.20
N MET A 160 -10.35 0.65 5.74
CA MET A 160 -11.37 0.18 4.79
C MET A 160 -12.66 -0.22 5.52
N LYS A 161 -13.82 0.15 4.98
CA LYS A 161 -15.14 -0.23 5.55
C LYS A 161 -15.35 -1.75 5.63
N THR A 162 -14.76 -2.50 4.72
CA THR A 162 -14.79 -3.98 4.72
C THR A 162 -13.95 -4.60 5.82
N VAL A 163 -13.07 -3.83 6.46
CA VAL A 163 -12.13 -4.28 7.49
C VAL A 163 -12.54 -3.76 8.86
N VAL A 164 -12.83 -2.47 8.99
CA VAL A 164 -13.10 -1.83 10.27
C VAL A 164 -14.43 -1.10 10.25
N LEU A 165 -15.25 -1.36 11.26
CA LEU A 165 -16.53 -0.69 11.47
C LEU A 165 -16.35 0.61 12.25
N GLN A 166 -15.51 0.58 13.30
CA GLN A 166 -15.25 1.74 14.13
C GLN A 166 -13.82 1.70 14.67
N ARG A 167 -13.11 2.81 14.47
CA ARG A 167 -11.76 2.98 15.00
C ARG A 167 -11.82 3.41 16.46
N ASP A 168 -10.87 2.88 17.28
CA ASP A 168 -10.76 3.21 18.69
C ASP A 168 -12.10 3.08 19.46
N ALA A 169 -12.88 2.05 19.11
CA ALA A 169 -14.24 1.83 19.63
C ALA A 169 -14.30 1.58 21.12
N TYR A 170 -13.25 1.03 21.70
CA TYR A 170 -13.19 0.67 23.10
C TYR A 170 -12.13 1.46 23.88
N GLN A 171 -10.93 1.59 23.28
CA GLN A 171 -9.81 2.39 23.79
C GLN A 171 -8.87 2.72 22.62
N THR A 172 -7.92 3.63 22.83
CA THR A 172 -6.89 3.94 21.83
C THR A 172 -6.16 2.68 21.36
N GLY A 173 -6.25 2.37 20.07
CA GLY A 173 -5.70 1.15 19.47
C GLY A 173 -6.59 -0.08 19.51
N GLN A 174 -7.76 0.00 20.16
CA GLN A 174 -8.75 -1.08 20.21
C GLN A 174 -9.90 -0.79 19.25
N HIS A 175 -9.86 -1.41 18.09
CA HIS A 175 -10.77 -1.15 16.99
C HIS A 175 -11.89 -2.20 16.94
N ARG A 176 -13.07 -1.79 16.47
CA ARG A 176 -14.16 -2.71 16.14
C ARG A 176 -14.01 -3.14 14.68
N PHE A 177 -13.48 -4.33 14.48
CA PHE A 177 -13.36 -4.92 13.15
C PHE A 177 -14.68 -5.46 12.63
N HIS A 178 -14.78 -5.65 11.32
CA HIS A 178 -15.89 -6.35 10.72
C HIS A 178 -15.96 -7.78 11.28
N PRO A 179 -17.14 -8.28 11.73
CA PRO A 179 -17.25 -9.59 12.39
C PRO A 179 -16.69 -10.74 11.54
N SER A 180 -16.98 -10.73 10.24
CA SER A 180 -16.47 -11.75 9.33
C SER A 180 -14.95 -11.74 9.22
N LEU A 181 -14.33 -10.54 9.17
CA LEU A 181 -12.85 -10.45 9.16
C LEU A 181 -12.25 -10.95 10.49
N TRP A 182 -12.89 -10.61 11.60
CA TRP A 182 -12.46 -11.09 12.92
C TRP A 182 -12.52 -12.60 13.02
N GLN A 183 -13.63 -13.20 12.53
CA GLN A 183 -13.79 -14.64 12.48
C GLN A 183 -12.77 -15.30 11.54
N PHE A 184 -12.56 -14.73 10.36
CA PHE A 184 -11.55 -15.19 9.41
C PHE A 184 -10.13 -15.12 9.99
N GLY A 185 -9.81 -14.04 10.72
CA GLY A 185 -8.54 -13.91 11.43
C GLY A 185 -8.32 -15.03 12.46
N LYS A 186 -9.36 -15.38 13.24
CA LYS A 186 -9.31 -16.50 14.18
C LYS A 186 -9.13 -17.85 13.47
N GLU A 187 -9.86 -18.06 12.38
CA GLU A 187 -9.77 -19.30 11.59
C GLU A 187 -8.37 -19.51 11.01
N MET A 188 -7.78 -18.46 10.48
CA MET A 188 -6.46 -18.53 9.85
C MET A 188 -5.29 -18.34 10.84
N GLY A 189 -5.56 -17.87 12.05
CA GLY A 189 -4.56 -17.65 13.10
C GLY A 189 -3.86 -16.29 13.07
N PHE A 190 -4.31 -15.32 12.26
CA PHE A 190 -3.70 -14.00 12.21
C PHE A 190 -4.47 -12.94 12.99
N SER A 191 -3.75 -11.91 13.45
CA SER A 191 -4.36 -10.74 14.08
C SER A 191 -4.50 -9.58 13.08
N PRO A 192 -5.72 -9.08 12.83
CA PRO A 192 -5.90 -7.87 12.03
C PRO A 192 -5.39 -6.65 12.80
N ARG A 193 -4.64 -5.77 12.10
CA ARG A 193 -4.12 -4.50 12.62
C ARG A 193 -4.50 -3.36 11.69
N LEU A 194 -4.68 -2.16 12.25
CA LEU A 194 -4.89 -0.95 11.46
C LEU A 194 -3.64 -0.06 11.46
N CYS A 195 -3.40 0.57 10.33
CA CYS A 195 -2.40 1.62 10.23
C CYS A 195 -2.73 2.76 11.19
N ARG A 196 -1.74 3.31 11.90
CA ARG A 196 -1.92 4.48 12.75
C ARG A 196 -2.24 5.71 11.88
N PRO A 197 -3.20 6.57 12.28
CA PRO A 197 -3.46 7.82 11.58
C PRO A 197 -2.19 8.67 11.49
N PHE A 198 -2.04 9.40 10.40
CA PHE A 198 -0.96 10.37 10.17
C PHE A 198 0.48 9.80 10.18
N ARG A 199 0.67 8.49 10.33
CA ARG A 199 1.97 7.83 10.11
C ARG A 199 2.00 7.15 8.74
N ALA A 200 2.13 7.94 7.69
CA ALA A 200 2.30 7.46 6.30
C ALA A 200 3.45 6.45 6.14
N GLN A 201 4.41 6.48 7.04
CA GLN A 201 5.57 5.60 7.05
C GLN A 201 5.22 4.11 7.29
N THR A 202 4.14 3.81 8.05
CA THR A 202 3.73 2.44 8.34
C THR A 202 3.11 1.74 7.12
N LYS A 203 2.43 2.48 6.24
CA LYS A 203 1.75 1.96 5.04
C LYS A 203 2.60 2.09 3.78
N GLY A 204 3.66 2.87 3.80
CA GLY A 204 4.47 3.22 2.62
C GLY A 204 5.03 2.02 1.83
N LYS A 205 4.99 0.81 2.40
CA LYS A 205 5.45 -0.41 1.71
C LYS A 205 4.42 -0.86 0.67
N VAL A 206 3.17 -1.08 1.08
CA VAL A 206 2.12 -1.60 0.18
C VAL A 206 1.63 -0.54 -0.80
N GLU A 207 1.54 0.72 -0.40
CA GLU A 207 1.14 1.82 -1.30
C GLU A 207 2.12 1.97 -2.48
N ARG A 208 3.44 1.87 -2.21
CA ARG A 208 4.45 1.83 -3.27
C ARG A 208 4.29 0.61 -4.18
N MET A 209 3.85 -0.53 -3.64
CA MET A 209 3.63 -1.74 -4.43
C MET A 209 2.37 -1.64 -5.30
N VAL A 210 1.32 -0.96 -4.87
CA VAL A 210 0.18 -0.61 -5.73
C VAL A 210 0.64 0.23 -6.92
N GLN A 211 1.43 1.28 -6.67
CA GLN A 211 1.97 2.14 -7.72
C GLN A 211 2.97 1.40 -8.62
N TYR A 212 3.81 0.54 -8.05
CA TYR A 212 4.73 -0.32 -8.81
C TYR A 212 3.97 -1.29 -9.72
N THR A 213 2.92 -1.94 -9.21
CA THR A 213 2.07 -2.84 -10.00
C THR A 213 1.40 -2.09 -11.16
N ARG A 214 0.91 -0.87 -10.89
CA ARG A 214 0.32 -0.02 -11.94
C ARG A 214 1.34 0.31 -13.03
N ASN A 215 2.51 0.80 -12.67
CA ASN A 215 3.47 1.37 -13.62
C ASN A 215 4.33 0.30 -14.30
N SER A 216 4.71 -0.76 -13.57
CA SER A 216 5.63 -1.79 -14.09
C SER A 216 4.90 -3.01 -14.69
N PHE A 217 3.62 -3.19 -14.39
CA PHE A 217 2.84 -4.31 -14.90
C PHE A 217 1.62 -3.87 -15.72
N TYR A 218 0.64 -3.17 -15.08
CA TYR A 218 -0.65 -2.94 -15.71
C TYR A 218 -0.58 -2.02 -16.93
N ILE A 219 0.07 -0.86 -16.81
CA ILE A 219 0.20 0.09 -17.91
C ILE A 219 0.95 -0.54 -19.09
N PRO A 220 2.12 -1.19 -18.92
CA PRO A 220 2.79 -1.88 -20.01
C PRO A 220 1.95 -2.99 -20.67
N LEU A 221 1.20 -3.78 -19.89
CA LEU A 221 0.32 -4.80 -20.42
C LEU A 221 -0.81 -4.19 -21.25
N MET A 222 -1.51 -3.21 -20.67
CA MET A 222 -2.64 -2.53 -21.31
C MET A 222 -2.21 -1.83 -22.61
N THR A 223 -1.10 -1.11 -22.60
CA THR A 223 -0.62 -0.40 -23.79
C THR A 223 -0.15 -1.33 -24.91
N ARG A 224 0.35 -2.52 -24.55
CA ARG A 224 0.73 -3.57 -25.52
C ARG A 224 -0.49 -4.25 -26.15
N LEU A 225 -1.55 -4.49 -25.39
CA LEU A 225 -2.75 -5.20 -25.87
C LEU A 225 -3.75 -4.28 -26.58
N ARG A 226 -3.76 -3.01 -26.23
CA ARG A 226 -4.67 -2.00 -26.80
C ARG A 226 -4.63 -1.91 -28.34
N PRO A 227 -3.47 -1.92 -29.03
CA PRO A 227 -3.41 -1.89 -30.50
C PRO A 227 -4.05 -3.12 -31.15
N MET A 228 -4.15 -4.24 -30.43
CA MET A 228 -4.79 -5.47 -30.89
C MET A 228 -6.31 -5.48 -30.63
N GLY A 229 -6.89 -4.38 -30.15
CA GLY A 229 -8.31 -4.31 -29.75
C GLY A 229 -8.65 -5.10 -28.47
N ILE A 230 -7.63 -5.59 -27.73
CA ILE A 230 -7.84 -6.42 -26.55
C ILE A 230 -7.90 -5.53 -25.30
N THR A 231 -9.00 -5.62 -24.57
CA THR A 231 -9.16 -5.00 -23.26
C THR A 231 -8.67 -5.97 -22.18
N VAL A 232 -7.83 -5.49 -21.28
CA VAL A 232 -7.35 -6.29 -20.14
C VAL A 232 -8.50 -6.54 -19.18
N ASP A 233 -9.02 -7.76 -19.15
CA ASP A 233 -10.01 -8.23 -18.18
C ASP A 233 -9.34 -8.86 -16.94
N VAL A 234 -10.15 -9.30 -15.99
CA VAL A 234 -9.69 -9.90 -14.73
C VAL A 234 -8.85 -11.16 -14.98
N GLU A 235 -9.29 -12.03 -15.89
CA GLU A 235 -8.60 -13.28 -16.19
C GLU A 235 -7.23 -13.03 -16.84
N THR A 236 -7.21 -12.20 -17.88
CA THR A 236 -5.98 -11.80 -18.58
C THR A 236 -5.00 -11.13 -17.61
N ALA A 237 -5.48 -10.20 -16.78
CA ALA A 237 -4.67 -9.52 -15.79
C ALA A 237 -4.05 -10.51 -14.77
N ASN A 238 -4.82 -11.47 -14.28
CA ASN A 238 -4.34 -12.46 -13.32
C ASN A 238 -3.33 -13.43 -13.94
N ARG A 239 -3.58 -13.93 -15.14
CA ARG A 239 -2.68 -14.86 -15.85
C ARG A 239 -1.30 -14.21 -16.08
N HIS A 240 -1.29 -13.00 -16.62
CA HIS A 240 -0.05 -12.25 -16.85
C HIS A 240 0.57 -11.75 -15.53
N GLY A 241 -0.26 -11.40 -14.54
CA GLY A 241 0.19 -10.94 -13.23
C GLY A 241 0.95 -12.01 -12.46
N LEU A 242 0.48 -13.25 -12.48
CA LEU A 242 1.17 -14.37 -11.84
C LEU A 242 2.57 -14.59 -12.45
N ARG A 243 2.67 -14.58 -13.79
CA ARG A 243 3.96 -14.67 -14.48
C ARG A 243 4.88 -13.49 -14.11
N TRP A 244 4.35 -12.27 -14.13
CA TRP A 244 5.12 -11.09 -13.76
C TRP A 244 5.62 -11.13 -12.30
N LEU A 245 4.82 -11.64 -11.36
CA LEU A 245 5.27 -11.86 -9.98
C LEU A 245 6.46 -12.81 -9.93
N HIS A 246 6.39 -13.91 -10.68
CA HIS A 246 7.42 -14.95 -10.71
C HIS A 246 8.72 -14.49 -11.38
N ASP A 247 8.58 -13.84 -12.55
CA ASP A 247 9.72 -13.56 -13.42
C ASP A 247 10.37 -12.19 -13.13
N VAL A 248 9.59 -11.24 -12.59
CA VAL A 248 10.03 -9.85 -12.46
C VAL A 248 9.92 -9.34 -11.02
N ALA A 249 8.71 -9.29 -10.47
CA ALA A 249 8.48 -8.53 -9.24
C ALA A 249 9.24 -9.10 -8.04
N ASN A 250 9.26 -10.41 -7.88
CA ASN A 250 9.89 -11.09 -6.75
C ASN A 250 11.36 -11.49 -7.03
N GLN A 251 11.81 -11.37 -8.27
CA GLN A 251 13.20 -11.66 -8.66
C GLN A 251 14.10 -10.41 -8.68
N ARG A 252 13.50 -9.20 -8.75
CA ARG A 252 14.29 -7.98 -8.78
C ARG A 252 15.09 -7.79 -7.49
N LYS A 253 16.31 -7.26 -7.57
CA LYS A 253 17.01 -6.76 -6.39
C LYS A 253 16.22 -5.58 -5.81
N HIS A 254 15.69 -5.76 -4.61
CA HIS A 254 14.91 -4.73 -3.92
C HIS A 254 15.86 -3.75 -3.21
N GLU A 255 15.76 -2.47 -3.54
CA GLU A 255 16.69 -1.43 -3.09
C GLU A 255 16.83 -1.34 -1.55
N THR A 256 15.71 -1.47 -0.82
CA THR A 256 15.75 -1.34 0.64
C THR A 256 16.41 -2.54 1.34
N ILE A 257 16.13 -3.75 0.90
CA ILE A 257 16.64 -4.98 1.53
C ILE A 257 17.93 -5.49 0.88
N GLN A 258 18.39 -4.85 -0.21
CA GLN A 258 19.56 -5.22 -1.00
C GLN A 258 19.65 -6.70 -1.44
N ALA A 259 18.49 -7.38 -1.47
CA ALA A 259 18.30 -8.78 -1.83
C ALA A 259 17.09 -8.96 -2.74
N ARG A 260 16.93 -10.13 -3.33
CA ARG A 260 15.71 -10.50 -4.05
C ARG A 260 14.64 -10.92 -3.04
N PRO A 261 13.37 -10.49 -3.20
CA PRO A 261 12.29 -10.91 -2.31
C PRO A 261 12.15 -12.44 -2.20
N CYS A 262 12.31 -13.17 -3.30
CA CYS A 262 12.23 -14.63 -3.32
C CYS A 262 13.30 -15.29 -2.45
N ASP A 263 14.52 -14.76 -2.38
CA ASP A 263 15.60 -15.34 -1.57
C ASP A 263 15.31 -15.18 -0.07
N ARG A 264 14.89 -13.98 0.36
CA ARG A 264 14.51 -13.73 1.76
C ARG A 264 13.20 -14.41 2.16
N TRP A 265 12.34 -14.67 1.20
CA TRP A 265 11.08 -15.36 1.48
C TRP A 265 11.30 -16.81 1.95
N LEU A 266 12.32 -17.50 1.47
CA LEU A 266 12.65 -18.85 1.93
C LEU A 266 12.90 -18.89 3.45
N GLU A 267 13.53 -17.86 4.01
CA GLU A 267 13.73 -17.71 5.44
C GLU A 267 12.43 -17.32 6.14
N GLU A 268 11.68 -16.37 5.59
CA GLU A 268 10.43 -15.87 6.17
C GLU A 268 9.36 -16.96 6.24
N GLN A 269 9.29 -17.82 5.25
CA GLN A 269 8.32 -18.93 5.17
C GLN A 269 8.42 -19.87 6.37
N GLN A 270 9.63 -20.14 6.87
CA GLN A 270 9.84 -21.01 8.04
C GLN A 270 9.28 -20.43 9.33
N SER A 271 9.07 -19.14 9.40
CA SER A 271 8.56 -18.41 10.56
C SER A 271 7.07 -18.09 10.48
N MET A 272 6.42 -18.43 9.37
CA MET A 272 4.97 -18.23 9.18
C MET A 272 4.17 -19.32 9.89
N LEU A 273 2.92 -19.02 10.20
CA LEU A 273 1.97 -20.01 10.72
C LEU A 273 1.60 -21.00 9.59
N ALA A 274 1.38 -22.25 9.95
CA ALA A 274 0.91 -23.25 9.00
C ALA A 274 -0.46 -22.87 8.44
N LEU A 275 -0.69 -23.19 7.17
CA LEU A 275 -2.01 -23.06 6.57
C LEU A 275 -2.97 -24.04 7.27
N PRO A 276 -4.14 -23.57 7.73
CA PRO A 276 -5.15 -24.49 8.22
C PRO A 276 -5.54 -25.48 7.11
N PRO A 277 -5.90 -26.71 7.47
CA PRO A 277 -6.39 -27.68 6.49
C PRO A 277 -7.61 -27.09 5.78
N GLU A 278 -7.67 -27.31 4.46
CA GLU A 278 -8.87 -26.92 3.72
C GLU A 278 -10.05 -27.65 4.33
N LYS A 279 -11.09 -26.89 4.71
CA LYS A 279 -12.37 -27.48 5.07
C LYS A 279 -12.79 -28.31 3.85
N LYS A 280 -12.79 -29.63 3.98
CA LYS A 280 -13.49 -30.46 3.03
C LYS A 280 -14.92 -29.96 3.05
N GLU A 281 -15.41 -29.38 1.96
CA GLU A 281 -16.84 -29.28 1.74
C GLU A 281 -17.31 -30.72 1.84
N TYR A 282 -17.90 -31.05 2.95
CA TYR A 282 -18.72 -32.22 3.00
C TYR A 282 -19.85 -31.89 2.05
N ASP A 283 -19.86 -32.53 0.87
CA ASP A 283 -21.02 -32.59 0.04
C ASP A 283 -22.14 -33.18 0.93
N VAL A 284 -22.88 -32.32 1.56
CA VAL A 284 -24.15 -32.66 2.18
C VAL A 284 -25.05 -32.87 0.97
N HIS A 285 -25.00 -34.05 0.40
CA HIS A 285 -26.01 -34.48 -0.52
C HIS A 285 -27.34 -34.35 0.23
N PRO A 286 -28.27 -33.49 -0.20
CA PRO A 286 -29.57 -33.36 0.43
C PRO A 286 -30.45 -34.59 0.13
N GLY A 287 -29.98 -35.76 0.53
CA GLY A 287 -30.64 -37.02 0.19
C GLY A 287 -30.39 -38.19 1.10
N GLU A 288 -29.31 -38.20 1.90
CA GLU A 288 -28.95 -39.42 2.63
C GLU A 288 -28.87 -39.33 4.15
N ASN A 289 -29.14 -38.20 4.74
CA ASN A 289 -29.40 -38.11 6.19
C ASN A 289 -30.72 -37.44 6.42
N LEU A 290 -31.81 -38.09 6.09
CA LEU A 290 -33.05 -37.92 6.81
C LEU A 290 -32.75 -38.27 8.26
N VAL A 291 -32.35 -37.25 9.05
CA VAL A 291 -32.38 -37.33 10.51
C VAL A 291 -33.79 -37.76 10.82
N ASN A 292 -33.93 -38.97 11.30
CA ASN A 292 -35.21 -39.51 11.69
C ASN A 292 -35.70 -38.71 12.88
N PHE A 293 -36.57 -37.72 12.62
CA PHE A 293 -37.18 -36.84 13.62
C PHE A 293 -38.13 -37.60 14.55
N ASP A 294 -38.30 -38.91 14.35
CA ASP A 294 -39.06 -39.77 15.28
C ASP A 294 -38.27 -40.14 16.58
N LYS A 295 -37.03 -39.72 16.72
CA LYS A 295 -36.37 -39.75 18.02
C LYS A 295 -36.83 -38.52 18.78
N PRO A 296 -37.47 -38.69 19.95
CA PRO A 296 -37.86 -37.55 20.75
C PRO A 296 -36.63 -36.67 21.00
N PRO A 297 -36.74 -35.34 20.81
CA PRO A 297 -35.62 -34.45 21.11
C PRO A 297 -35.17 -34.73 22.53
N LEU A 298 -33.86 -34.80 22.76
CA LEU A 298 -33.26 -34.89 24.11
C LEU A 298 -33.58 -33.61 24.90
N HIS A 299 -34.86 -33.34 25.16
CA HIS A 299 -35.29 -32.40 26.14
C HIS A 299 -35.25 -33.13 27.47
N HIS A 300 -34.30 -32.77 28.30
CA HIS A 300 -34.39 -33.17 29.70
C HIS A 300 -35.74 -32.68 30.24
N PRO A 301 -36.52 -33.54 30.89
CA PRO A 301 -37.77 -33.12 31.50
C PRO A 301 -37.45 -31.99 32.49
N LEU A 302 -38.32 -30.98 32.54
CA LEU A 302 -38.14 -29.78 33.36
C LEU A 302 -37.86 -30.12 34.86
N SER A 303 -38.29 -31.29 35.33
CA SER A 303 -37.98 -31.84 36.64
C SER A 303 -36.48 -31.99 36.95
N ILE A 304 -35.61 -32.07 35.93
CA ILE A 304 -34.17 -32.11 36.14
C ILE A 304 -33.67 -30.72 36.53
N TYR A 305 -34.25 -29.65 35.99
CA TYR A 305 -33.89 -28.27 36.36
C TYR A 305 -34.41 -27.87 37.73
N ASP A 306 -35.54 -28.42 38.18
CA ASP A 306 -36.06 -28.21 39.51
C ASP A 306 -35.14 -28.79 40.63
N SER A 307 -34.34 -29.81 40.27
CA SER A 307 -33.36 -30.35 41.22
C SER A 307 -32.16 -29.44 41.45
N PHE A 308 -31.80 -28.59 40.48
CA PHE A 308 -30.73 -27.59 40.60
C PHE A 308 -31.19 -26.35 41.39
N CYS A 309 -32.49 -26.04 41.38
CA CYS A 309 -33.02 -24.90 42.11
C CYS A 309 -33.26 -25.18 43.62
N ARG A 310 -33.27 -26.45 44.03
CA ARG A 310 -33.46 -26.85 45.43
C ARG A 310 -32.18 -27.03 46.26
N GLY A 311 -31.02 -26.81 45.63
CA GLY A 311 -29.71 -26.97 46.30
C GLY A 311 -29.07 -25.69 46.84
N VAL A 312 -29.81 -24.56 46.91
CA VAL A 312 -29.34 -23.30 47.47
C VAL A 312 -30.42 -22.80 48.44
N ALA A 313 -30.41 -23.32 49.63
CA ALA A 313 -31.04 -22.76 50.81
C ALA A 313 -30.12 -22.99 52.02
#